data_6f446a81ee628ea18b8306a55ab28d0a
#
_entry.id   6f446a81ee628ea18b8306a55ab28d0a
#
_cell.length_a   1.000
_cell.length_b   1.000
_cell.length_c   1.000
_cell.angle_alpha   90.00
_cell.angle_beta   90.00
_cell.angle_gamma   90.00
#
_symmetry.space_group_name_H-M   'P 1'
#
loop_
_entity.id
_entity.type
_entity.pdbx_description
1 polymer ?
#
loop_
_entity_poly.entity_id
_entity_poly.type
_entity_poly.pdbx_seq_one_letter_code
_entity_poly.pdbx_strand_id
1 'polypeptide(L)'
;ITGNQECLGNWHPDKALLLSCDTFPEWHIDLDAAEIRYPLEYKFLVWDNDSRQPLYWESDENRILSLVPQKQGETVVISGLYFRDSLPLWRCAGSVIPVFSLRSEKSFGVGDLGDLHMLVDWARKTHQRVIQVLPMNDTTMTHTWVDSYPYSAISIYALHPMYVDLSALGTLKDPERAAFYAGKQKELNAKDTVDYEEV
;
A
#
# COMPACT_ATOMS: atom_id res chain seq x y z
N ILE A 1 -9.22 -0.23 25.20
CA ILE A 1 -8.36 -0.50 26.36
C ILE A 1 -9.03 -1.50 27.30
N THR A 2 -8.29 -2.49 27.77
CA THR A 2 -8.75 -3.44 28.77
C THR A 2 -7.65 -3.64 29.83
N GLY A 3 -8.02 -4.11 31.02
CA GLY A 3 -7.06 -4.22 32.11
C GLY A 3 -7.52 -5.13 33.22
N ASN A 4 -6.73 -5.17 34.32
CA ASN A 4 -6.91 -6.09 35.44
C ASN A 4 -8.00 -5.67 36.45
N GLN A 5 -8.80 -4.64 36.14
CA GLN A 5 -9.84 -4.11 37.03
C GLN A 5 -11.18 -4.03 36.33
N GLU A 6 -12.26 -3.97 37.11
CA GLU A 6 -13.63 -3.96 36.61
C GLU A 6 -13.92 -2.76 35.70
N CYS A 7 -13.40 -1.58 36.03
CA CYS A 7 -13.50 -0.37 35.21
C CYS A 7 -12.88 -0.53 33.80
N LEU A 8 -11.97 -1.49 33.61
CA LEU A 8 -11.38 -1.84 32.32
C LEU A 8 -11.76 -3.26 31.84
N GLY A 9 -12.87 -3.80 32.34
CA GLY A 9 -13.45 -5.08 31.88
C GLY A 9 -12.73 -6.34 32.31
N ASN A 10 -11.78 -6.31 33.25
CA ASN A 10 -11.12 -7.50 33.79
C ASN A 10 -10.54 -8.42 32.71
N TRP A 11 -9.83 -7.86 31.75
CA TRP A 11 -9.24 -8.54 30.60
C TRP A 11 -10.26 -9.18 29.62
N HIS A 12 -11.56 -8.86 29.74
CA HIS A 12 -12.57 -9.31 28.80
C HIS A 12 -12.67 -8.33 27.63
N PRO A 13 -12.33 -8.73 26.39
CA PRO A 13 -12.35 -7.81 25.23
C PRO A 13 -13.72 -7.21 24.92
N ASP A 14 -14.79 -7.96 25.18
CA ASP A 14 -16.18 -7.52 25.02
C ASP A 14 -16.62 -6.46 26.01
N LYS A 15 -15.86 -6.28 27.11
CA LYS A 15 -16.04 -5.26 28.12
C LYS A 15 -14.97 -4.17 28.10
N ALA A 16 -14.09 -4.20 27.09
CA ALA A 16 -13.07 -3.19 26.93
C ALA A 16 -13.68 -1.82 26.63
N LEU A 17 -13.03 -0.77 27.10
CA LEU A 17 -13.47 0.60 26.82
C LEU A 17 -12.94 1.05 25.44
N LEU A 18 -13.80 1.72 24.69
CA LEU A 18 -13.43 2.31 23.40
C LEU A 18 -12.71 3.64 23.60
N LEU A 19 -11.65 3.85 22.84
CA LEU A 19 -11.00 5.15 22.75
C LEU A 19 -11.76 6.00 21.72
N SER A 20 -11.85 7.31 21.97
CA SER A 20 -12.33 8.28 20.98
C SER A 20 -11.23 8.57 19.95
N CYS A 21 -11.64 8.79 18.70
CA CYS A 21 -10.79 9.22 17.59
C CYS A 21 -11.16 10.62 17.07
N ASP A 22 -11.85 11.42 17.87
CA ASP A 22 -12.32 12.75 17.46
C ASP A 22 -11.16 13.68 17.05
N THR A 23 -9.98 13.40 17.58
CA THR A 23 -8.74 14.14 17.28
C THR A 23 -7.76 13.33 16.42
N PHE A 24 -8.28 12.45 15.55
CA PHE A 24 -7.42 11.65 14.69
C PHE A 24 -6.25 12.46 14.08
N PRO A 25 -5.00 11.94 14.12
CA PRO A 25 -4.60 10.55 14.34
C PRO A 25 -4.42 10.14 15.81
N GLU A 26 -4.72 11.00 16.76
CA GLU A 26 -4.62 10.69 18.18
C GLU A 26 -5.93 10.06 18.71
N TRP A 27 -5.76 9.04 19.53
CA TRP A 27 -6.85 8.34 20.20
C TRP A 27 -6.76 8.61 21.70
N HIS A 28 -7.88 8.92 22.33
CA HIS A 28 -7.90 9.27 23.75
C HIS A 28 -9.06 8.64 24.49
N ILE A 29 -8.94 8.57 25.80
CA ILE A 29 -9.98 8.16 26.73
C ILE A 29 -9.73 8.81 28.08
N ASP A 30 -10.80 9.26 28.72
CA ASP A 30 -10.79 9.76 30.08
C ASP A 30 -11.25 8.63 31.03
N LEU A 31 -10.50 8.41 32.10
CA LEU A 31 -10.82 7.43 33.13
C LEU A 31 -11.01 8.16 34.47
N ASP A 32 -12.02 7.76 35.22
CA ASP A 32 -12.19 8.27 36.58
C ASP A 32 -11.15 7.63 37.51
N ALA A 33 -10.24 8.46 38.02
CA ALA A 33 -9.20 8.03 38.93
C ALA A 33 -9.76 7.47 40.26
N ALA A 34 -10.97 7.80 40.62
CA ALA A 34 -11.63 7.26 41.84
C ALA A 34 -12.00 5.77 41.70
N GLU A 35 -12.20 5.29 40.48
CA GLU A 35 -12.51 3.89 40.18
C GLU A 35 -11.25 3.01 40.03
N ILE A 36 -10.06 3.64 39.97
CA ILE A 36 -8.81 2.95 39.69
C ILE A 36 -8.05 2.64 40.97
N ARG A 37 -7.63 1.38 41.12
CA ARG A 37 -6.67 0.94 42.14
C ARG A 37 -5.27 0.85 41.50
N TYR A 38 -4.31 1.51 42.10
CA TYR A 38 -2.94 1.55 41.57
C TYR A 38 -2.04 0.51 42.24
N PRO A 39 -1.14 -0.13 41.49
CA PRO A 39 -0.90 0.01 40.05
C PRO A 39 -2.03 -0.62 39.22
N LEU A 40 -2.39 0.04 38.09
CA LEU A 40 -3.31 -0.48 37.09
C LEU A 40 -2.53 -1.14 35.97
N GLU A 41 -2.85 -2.40 35.68
CA GLU A 41 -2.32 -3.09 34.51
C GLU A 41 -3.33 -3.02 33.38
N TYR A 42 -2.85 -2.69 32.18
CA TYR A 42 -3.71 -2.56 31.00
C TYR A 42 -2.99 -2.89 29.70
N LYS A 43 -3.76 -3.12 28.65
CA LYS A 43 -3.33 -3.21 27.24
C LYS A 43 -4.30 -2.54 26.32
N PHE A 44 -3.80 -2.11 25.19
CA PHE A 44 -4.66 -1.75 24.06
C PHE A 44 -4.94 -2.99 23.20
N LEU A 45 -6.09 -2.98 22.56
CA LEU A 45 -6.47 -3.96 21.56
C LEU A 45 -7.19 -3.27 20.41
N VAL A 46 -7.11 -3.85 19.22
CA VAL A 46 -7.89 -3.44 18.06
C VAL A 46 -9.13 -4.31 18.01
N TRP A 47 -10.27 -3.68 17.97
CA TRP A 47 -11.59 -4.32 17.99
C TRP A 47 -12.26 -4.19 16.63
N ASP A 48 -12.82 -5.28 16.12
CA ASP A 48 -13.65 -5.28 14.92
C ASP A 48 -15.13 -5.16 15.32
N ASN A 49 -15.75 -4.08 14.89
CA ASN A 49 -17.16 -3.82 15.18
C ASN A 49 -18.12 -4.75 14.42
N ASP A 50 -17.73 -5.25 13.26
CA ASP A 50 -18.58 -6.09 12.43
C ASP A 50 -18.63 -7.51 12.97
N SER A 51 -17.48 -8.12 13.22
CA SER A 51 -17.38 -9.46 13.80
C SER A 51 -17.55 -9.52 15.30
N ARG A 52 -17.48 -8.37 15.99
CA ARG A 52 -17.48 -8.23 17.45
C ARG A 52 -16.42 -9.09 18.13
N GLN A 53 -15.20 -9.03 17.58
CA GLN A 53 -14.06 -9.80 18.05
C GLN A 53 -12.80 -8.93 18.12
N PRO A 54 -11.87 -9.24 19.04
CA PRO A 54 -10.56 -8.59 19.02
C PRO A 54 -9.77 -9.09 17.81
N LEU A 55 -9.28 -8.17 16.97
CA LEU A 55 -8.39 -8.48 15.85
C LEU A 55 -6.95 -8.66 16.34
N TYR A 56 -6.50 -7.74 17.14
CA TYR A 56 -5.10 -7.71 17.60
C TYR A 56 -5.05 -7.24 19.06
N TRP A 57 -4.19 -7.88 19.82
CA TRP A 57 -3.77 -7.43 21.14
C TRP A 57 -2.40 -6.76 21.01
N GLU A 58 -2.15 -5.79 21.84
CA GLU A 58 -0.82 -5.24 22.02
C GLU A 58 0.17 -6.34 22.40
N SER A 59 1.37 -6.30 21.80
CA SER A 59 2.47 -7.20 22.15
C SER A 59 3.15 -6.78 23.46
N ASP A 60 4.17 -7.57 23.84
CA ASP A 60 4.99 -7.37 25.01
C ASP A 60 4.21 -7.50 26.34
N GLU A 61 4.83 -7.07 27.42
CA GLU A 61 4.25 -7.11 28.76
C GLU A 61 3.08 -6.10 28.91
N ASN A 62 2.25 -6.32 29.92
CA ASN A 62 1.19 -5.38 30.27
C ASN A 62 1.77 -4.00 30.57
N ARG A 63 1.05 -2.96 30.20
CA ARG A 63 1.36 -1.60 30.62
C ARG A 63 0.98 -1.44 32.07
N ILE A 64 1.78 -0.71 32.81
CA ILE A 64 1.54 -0.43 34.21
C ILE A 64 1.38 1.07 34.42
N LEU A 65 0.24 1.48 34.94
CA LEU A 65 -0.02 2.83 35.37
C LEU A 65 0.14 2.91 36.88
N SER A 66 1.15 3.68 37.32
CA SER A 66 1.46 3.90 38.74
C SER A 66 1.27 5.37 39.16
N LEU A 67 1.01 6.28 38.20
CA LEU A 67 0.78 7.69 38.49
C LEU A 67 -0.60 7.89 39.08
N VAL A 68 -0.65 8.50 40.26
CA VAL A 68 -1.86 8.75 41.03
C VAL A 68 -2.08 10.24 41.13
N PRO A 69 -3.28 10.78 40.88
CA PRO A 69 -3.61 12.16 41.19
C PRO A 69 -3.37 12.44 42.69
N GLN A 70 -2.70 13.55 42.99
CA GLN A 70 -2.30 13.88 44.34
C GLN A 70 -3.36 14.70 45.10
N LYS A 71 -4.27 15.34 44.35
CA LYS A 71 -5.34 16.20 44.90
C LYS A 71 -6.65 15.95 44.16
N GLN A 72 -7.73 16.23 44.83
CA GLN A 72 -9.09 16.22 44.24
C GLN A 72 -9.16 17.27 43.12
N GLY A 73 -9.70 16.87 41.94
CA GLY A 73 -9.81 17.72 40.76
C GLY A 73 -8.55 17.81 39.90
N GLU A 74 -7.52 17.08 40.27
CA GLU A 74 -6.31 16.97 39.44
C GLU A 74 -6.50 15.95 38.30
N THR A 75 -6.02 16.30 37.11
CA THR A 75 -5.99 15.40 35.95
C THR A 75 -4.55 15.01 35.65
N VAL A 76 -4.28 13.73 35.52
CA VAL A 76 -3.01 13.18 35.05
C VAL A 76 -3.16 12.85 33.58
N VAL A 77 -2.37 13.49 32.72
CA VAL A 77 -2.37 13.23 31.27
C VAL A 77 -1.17 12.35 30.92
N ILE A 78 -1.45 11.23 30.26
CA ILE A 78 -0.44 10.32 29.73
C ILE A 78 -0.52 10.38 28.21
N SER A 79 0.52 10.86 27.57
CA SER A 79 0.58 11.05 26.13
C SER A 79 1.80 10.36 25.51
N GLY A 80 1.87 10.33 24.17
CA GLY A 80 2.99 9.71 23.45
C GLY A 80 3.00 8.18 23.52
N LEU A 81 1.85 7.57 23.80
CA LEU A 81 1.71 6.12 23.75
C LEU A 81 1.44 5.67 22.31
N TYR A 82 2.14 4.63 21.88
CA TYR A 82 1.96 3.98 20.60
C TYR A 82 1.47 2.56 20.81
N PHE A 83 0.57 2.09 19.94
CA PHE A 83 0.17 0.69 19.93
C PHE A 83 1.40 -0.20 19.67
N ARG A 84 1.66 -1.15 20.56
CA ARG A 84 2.78 -2.07 20.44
C ARG A 84 2.35 -3.21 19.53
N ASP A 85 2.69 -3.07 18.26
CA ASP A 85 2.30 -4.02 17.22
C ASP A 85 3.30 -5.17 17.15
N SER A 86 2.81 -6.39 17.36
CA SER A 86 3.55 -7.63 17.11
C SER A 86 3.18 -8.27 15.78
N LEU A 87 2.60 -7.50 14.85
CA LEU A 87 2.34 -8.05 13.53
C LEU A 87 3.61 -8.76 13.05
N PRO A 88 3.51 -10.03 12.65
CA PRO A 88 4.67 -10.73 12.14
C PRO A 88 5.25 -9.88 11.03
N LEU A 89 6.54 -9.55 11.13
CA LEU A 89 7.25 -8.80 10.11
C LEU A 89 6.88 -9.40 8.76
N TRP A 90 6.08 -8.67 7.99
CA TRP A 90 5.74 -9.10 6.65
C TRP A 90 7.02 -9.17 5.83
N ARG A 91 7.48 -10.38 5.59
CA ARG A 91 8.65 -10.63 4.77
C ARG A 91 8.18 -10.97 3.37
N CYS A 92 8.70 -10.26 2.41
CA CYS A 92 8.42 -10.50 1.01
C CYS A 92 9.68 -10.33 0.16
N ALA A 93 9.68 -10.98 -0.98
CA ALA A 93 10.61 -10.73 -2.06
C ALA A 93 9.84 -10.29 -3.29
N GLY A 94 10.45 -9.49 -4.13
CA GLY A 94 9.84 -8.99 -5.34
C GLY A 94 10.86 -8.35 -6.27
N SER A 95 10.38 -7.93 -7.43
CA SER A 95 11.20 -7.27 -8.45
C SER A 95 10.81 -5.81 -8.58
N VAL A 96 11.80 -4.96 -8.81
CA VAL A 96 11.61 -3.57 -9.26
C VAL A 96 11.87 -3.55 -10.75
N ILE A 97 10.92 -3.12 -11.55
CA ILE A 97 11.06 -3.14 -13.00
C ILE A 97 10.34 -1.95 -13.66
N PRO A 98 10.99 -1.25 -14.58
CA PRO A 98 10.28 -0.29 -15.43
C PRO A 98 9.47 -1.05 -16.48
N VAL A 99 8.18 -0.72 -16.64
CA VAL A 99 7.30 -1.41 -17.58
C VAL A 99 7.83 -1.29 -19.01
N PHE A 100 8.35 -0.12 -19.38
CA PHE A 100 8.92 0.10 -20.71
C PHE A 100 10.09 -0.84 -21.08
N SER A 101 10.75 -1.46 -20.09
CA SER A 101 11.87 -2.40 -20.35
C SER A 101 11.41 -3.84 -20.60
N LEU A 102 10.12 -4.13 -20.39
CA LEU A 102 9.58 -5.45 -20.68
C LEU A 102 9.53 -5.69 -22.20
N ARG A 103 9.64 -6.95 -22.58
CA ARG A 103 9.55 -7.38 -23.98
C ARG A 103 8.87 -8.72 -24.08
N SER A 104 7.95 -8.81 -25.02
CA SER A 104 7.37 -10.07 -25.49
C SER A 104 7.25 -10.05 -27.02
N GLU A 105 6.76 -11.12 -27.60
CA GLU A 105 6.46 -11.19 -29.02
C GLU A 105 5.33 -10.23 -29.44
N LYS A 106 4.53 -9.77 -28.48
CA LYS A 106 3.38 -8.87 -28.70
C LYS A 106 3.71 -7.40 -28.51
N SER A 107 4.84 -7.08 -27.88
CA SER A 107 5.27 -5.70 -27.65
C SER A 107 5.53 -4.96 -28.97
N PHE A 108 5.47 -3.63 -28.91
CA PHE A 108 5.79 -2.73 -30.03
C PHE A 108 7.09 -1.95 -29.75
N GLY A 109 8.18 -2.65 -29.41
CA GLY A 109 9.45 -2.00 -29.10
C GLY A 109 9.52 -1.37 -27.72
N VAL A 110 8.44 -1.41 -26.96
CA VAL A 110 8.33 -0.96 -25.58
C VAL A 110 7.42 -1.91 -24.83
N GLY A 111 7.70 -2.12 -23.54
CA GLY A 111 6.81 -2.93 -22.70
C GLY A 111 5.51 -2.19 -22.40
N ASP A 112 4.42 -2.92 -22.40
CA ASP A 112 3.08 -2.43 -22.20
C ASP A 112 2.33 -3.12 -21.06
N LEU A 113 1.04 -2.83 -20.87
CA LEU A 113 0.21 -3.44 -19.84
C LEU A 113 -0.02 -4.94 -20.06
N GLY A 114 0.03 -5.43 -21.29
CA GLY A 114 -0.01 -6.86 -21.60
C GLY A 114 1.25 -7.57 -21.13
N ASP A 115 2.42 -6.95 -21.33
CA ASP A 115 3.71 -7.45 -20.84
C ASP A 115 3.75 -7.44 -19.30
N LEU A 116 3.20 -6.40 -18.69
CA LEU A 116 3.06 -6.34 -17.22
C LEU A 116 2.20 -7.48 -16.69
N HIS A 117 1.13 -7.84 -17.39
CA HIS A 117 0.28 -8.98 -17.01
C HIS A 117 1.11 -10.30 -17.02
N MET A 118 1.90 -10.51 -18.07
CA MET A 118 2.78 -11.68 -18.13
C MET A 118 3.84 -11.70 -17.03
N LEU A 119 4.37 -10.53 -16.66
CA LEU A 119 5.29 -10.40 -15.53
C LEU A 119 4.61 -10.77 -14.19
N VAL A 120 3.35 -10.37 -13.99
CA VAL A 120 2.57 -10.75 -12.78
C VAL A 120 2.40 -12.28 -12.71
N ASP A 121 2.10 -12.93 -13.81
CA ASP A 121 2.00 -14.39 -13.88
C ASP A 121 3.33 -15.08 -13.58
N TRP A 122 4.42 -14.54 -14.09
CA TRP A 122 5.76 -15.04 -13.77
C TRP A 122 6.09 -14.83 -12.28
N ALA A 123 5.84 -13.67 -11.72
CA ALA A 123 6.05 -13.38 -10.31
C ALA A 123 5.26 -14.33 -9.41
N ARG A 124 4.00 -14.61 -9.76
CA ARG A 124 3.18 -15.60 -9.07
C ARG A 124 3.81 -17.00 -9.10
N LYS A 125 4.30 -17.45 -10.25
CA LYS A 125 4.95 -18.76 -10.41
C LYS A 125 6.26 -18.87 -9.64
N THR A 126 6.97 -17.75 -9.45
CA THR A 126 8.22 -17.67 -8.70
C THR A 126 8.03 -17.29 -7.23
N HIS A 127 6.77 -17.27 -6.75
CA HIS A 127 6.39 -16.93 -5.38
C HIS A 127 6.82 -15.53 -4.92
N GLN A 128 7.01 -14.60 -5.83
CA GLN A 128 7.20 -13.20 -5.49
C GLN A 128 5.88 -12.60 -4.96
N ARG A 129 6.00 -11.68 -4.02
CA ARG A 129 4.86 -11.05 -3.35
C ARG A 129 4.65 -9.60 -3.72
N VAL A 130 5.67 -8.98 -4.33
CA VAL A 130 5.67 -7.56 -4.70
C VAL A 130 6.28 -7.39 -6.08
N ILE A 131 5.65 -6.57 -6.90
CA ILE A 131 6.24 -5.99 -8.09
C ILE A 131 6.18 -4.48 -7.90
N GLN A 132 7.32 -3.82 -7.95
CA GLN A 132 7.42 -2.37 -7.97
C GLN A 132 7.70 -1.92 -9.40
N VAL A 133 6.83 -1.05 -9.92
CA VAL A 133 7.03 -0.43 -11.23
C VAL A 133 7.50 1.01 -11.07
N LEU A 134 8.23 1.54 -12.05
CA LEU A 134 8.50 2.97 -12.13
C LEU A 134 7.22 3.73 -12.52
N PRO A 135 7.17 5.05 -12.33
CA PRO A 135 6.02 5.85 -12.74
C PRO A 135 5.64 5.58 -14.20
N MET A 136 4.36 5.40 -14.43
CA MET A 136 3.77 5.13 -15.75
C MET A 136 2.92 6.30 -16.27
N ASN A 137 3.01 7.42 -15.58
CA ASN A 137 2.27 8.61 -15.93
C ASN A 137 2.78 9.23 -17.22
N ASP A 138 1.92 10.00 -17.88
CA ASP A 138 2.21 10.66 -19.14
C ASP A 138 3.32 11.71 -18.98
N THR A 139 4.38 11.57 -19.78
CA THR A 139 5.52 12.48 -19.82
C THR A 139 5.64 13.19 -21.20
N THR A 140 4.62 13.02 -22.06
CA THR A 140 4.68 13.46 -23.46
C THR A 140 4.57 14.99 -23.55
N MET A 141 5.68 15.67 -23.74
CA MET A 141 5.75 17.12 -23.91
C MET A 141 6.29 17.53 -25.29
N THR A 142 7.33 16.86 -25.75
CA THR A 142 8.10 17.25 -26.93
C THR A 142 8.04 16.23 -28.06
N HIS A 143 7.54 15.01 -27.79
CA HIS A 143 7.57 13.84 -28.68
C HIS A 143 8.99 13.48 -29.14
N THR A 144 9.94 13.62 -28.23
CA THR A 144 11.35 13.28 -28.45
C THR A 144 11.89 12.44 -27.28
N TRP A 145 13.13 12.02 -27.38
CA TRP A 145 13.85 11.30 -26.32
C TRP A 145 13.86 12.02 -24.96
N VAL A 146 13.61 13.33 -24.93
CA VAL A 146 13.51 14.09 -23.68
C VAL A 146 12.38 13.59 -22.79
N ASP A 147 11.31 13.08 -23.41
CA ASP A 147 10.12 12.57 -22.73
C ASP A 147 10.31 11.17 -22.12
N SER A 148 11.49 10.54 -22.32
CA SER A 148 11.76 9.18 -21.83
C SER A 148 11.91 9.07 -20.31
N TYR A 149 12.05 10.20 -19.60
CA TYR A 149 12.29 10.20 -18.17
C TYR A 149 10.98 10.04 -17.36
N PRO A 150 10.74 8.89 -16.74
CA PRO A 150 9.43 8.56 -16.16
C PRO A 150 9.01 9.44 -14.99
N TYR A 151 9.95 10.17 -14.38
CA TYR A 151 9.65 11.05 -13.24
C TYR A 151 9.27 12.48 -13.65
N SER A 152 9.31 12.79 -14.96
CA SER A 152 8.89 14.12 -15.48
C SER A 152 7.43 14.11 -15.96
N ALA A 153 6.53 13.54 -15.15
CA ALA A 153 5.12 13.43 -15.52
C ALA A 153 4.46 14.81 -15.65
N ILE A 154 3.71 15.00 -16.75
CA ILE A 154 2.88 16.19 -16.98
C ILE A 154 1.52 16.09 -16.27
N SER A 155 1.11 14.88 -15.90
CA SER A 155 -0.15 14.62 -15.21
C SER A 155 -0.01 13.42 -14.28
N ILE A 156 -0.51 13.55 -13.05
CA ILE A 156 -0.62 12.41 -12.12
C ILE A 156 -1.87 11.55 -12.39
N TYR A 157 -2.78 12.00 -13.24
CA TYR A 157 -4.04 11.32 -13.54
C TYR A 157 -4.04 10.59 -14.88
N ALA A 158 -3.10 10.88 -15.77
CA ALA A 158 -2.99 10.25 -17.08
C ALA A 158 -1.84 9.25 -17.12
N LEU A 159 -2.09 8.08 -17.67
CA LEU A 159 -1.05 7.12 -18.02
C LEU A 159 -0.47 7.46 -19.38
N HIS A 160 0.82 7.17 -19.56
CA HIS A 160 1.48 7.40 -20.84
C HIS A 160 0.90 6.44 -21.90
N PRO A 161 0.50 6.95 -23.09
CA PRO A 161 -0.14 6.13 -24.13
C PRO A 161 0.73 4.95 -24.60
N MET A 162 2.05 5.03 -24.52
CA MET A 162 2.96 3.94 -24.93
C MET A 162 2.74 2.63 -24.17
N TYR A 163 2.09 2.68 -22.99
CA TYR A 163 1.80 1.48 -22.17
C TYR A 163 0.51 0.76 -22.56
N VAL A 164 -0.18 1.22 -23.60
CA VAL A 164 -1.41 0.57 -24.08
C VAL A 164 -1.08 -0.75 -24.74
N ASP A 165 -1.70 -1.84 -24.28
CA ASP A 165 -1.67 -3.12 -24.99
C ASP A 165 -2.46 -3.02 -26.30
N LEU A 166 -1.79 -2.78 -27.41
CA LEU A 166 -2.39 -2.63 -28.73
C LEU A 166 -3.10 -3.91 -29.17
N SER A 167 -2.64 -5.06 -28.73
CA SER A 167 -3.27 -6.36 -29.06
C SER A 167 -4.66 -6.53 -28.44
N ALA A 168 -4.91 -5.85 -27.31
CA ALA A 168 -6.20 -5.89 -26.63
C ALA A 168 -7.25 -4.97 -27.26
N LEU A 169 -6.85 -4.00 -28.11
CA LEU A 169 -7.76 -3.09 -28.78
C LEU A 169 -8.50 -3.74 -29.97
N GLY A 170 -8.11 -4.94 -30.37
CA GLY A 170 -8.68 -5.65 -31.51
C GLY A 170 -7.82 -5.59 -32.77
N THR A 171 -8.41 -5.91 -33.91
CA THR A 171 -7.71 -5.97 -35.19
C THR A 171 -8.06 -4.79 -36.10
N LEU A 172 -7.06 -4.27 -36.80
CA LEU A 172 -7.28 -3.26 -37.82
C LEU A 172 -8.10 -3.85 -38.98
N LYS A 173 -9.12 -3.10 -39.42
CA LYS A 173 -9.99 -3.53 -40.51
C LYS A 173 -9.32 -3.38 -41.88
N ASP A 174 -8.37 -2.46 -41.97
CA ASP A 174 -7.63 -2.17 -43.21
C ASP A 174 -6.41 -3.13 -43.30
N PRO A 175 -6.35 -4.04 -44.28
CA PRO A 175 -5.30 -5.02 -44.42
C PRO A 175 -3.91 -4.40 -44.69
N GLU A 176 -3.84 -3.30 -45.44
CA GLU A 176 -2.56 -2.65 -45.75
C GLU A 176 -1.97 -2.00 -44.51
N ARG A 177 -2.79 -1.31 -43.73
CA ARG A 177 -2.37 -0.75 -42.44
C ARG A 177 -1.99 -1.86 -41.45
N ALA A 178 -2.74 -2.94 -41.40
CA ALA A 178 -2.43 -4.08 -40.53
C ALA A 178 -1.05 -4.67 -40.89
N ALA A 179 -0.75 -4.86 -42.16
CA ALA A 179 0.55 -5.34 -42.64
C ALA A 179 1.68 -4.36 -42.32
N PHE A 180 1.45 -3.06 -42.48
CA PHE A 180 2.40 -2.01 -42.13
C PHE A 180 2.78 -2.05 -40.66
N TYR A 181 1.78 -2.04 -39.75
CA TYR A 181 2.04 -2.06 -38.31
C TYR A 181 2.64 -3.39 -37.83
N ALA A 182 2.30 -4.51 -38.45
CA ALA A 182 2.96 -5.79 -38.18
C ALA A 182 4.46 -5.77 -38.55
N GLY A 183 4.81 -5.07 -39.63
CA GLY A 183 6.20 -4.80 -40.02
C GLY A 183 6.92 -3.91 -38.99
N LYS A 184 6.29 -2.80 -38.58
CA LYS A 184 6.82 -1.90 -37.57
C LYS A 184 7.01 -2.58 -36.21
N GLN A 185 6.09 -3.43 -35.78
CA GLN A 185 6.23 -4.21 -34.57
C GLN A 185 7.53 -5.06 -34.57
N LYS A 186 7.79 -5.77 -35.66
CA LYS A 186 8.99 -6.59 -35.80
C LYS A 186 10.26 -5.74 -35.81
N GLU A 187 10.24 -4.62 -36.52
CA GLU A 187 11.35 -3.67 -36.59
C GLU A 187 11.69 -3.12 -35.19
N LEU A 188 10.69 -2.61 -34.47
CA LEU A 188 10.87 -2.01 -33.16
C LEU A 188 11.27 -3.05 -32.09
N ASN A 189 10.70 -4.25 -32.14
CA ASN A 189 11.07 -5.34 -31.22
C ASN A 189 12.48 -5.89 -31.46
N ALA A 190 13.04 -5.70 -32.65
CA ALA A 190 14.40 -6.09 -32.95
C ALA A 190 15.46 -5.11 -32.43
N LYS A 191 15.05 -3.92 -31.96
CA LYS A 191 15.96 -2.93 -31.37
C LYS A 191 16.35 -3.30 -29.94
N ASP A 192 17.61 -3.15 -29.60
CA ASP A 192 18.14 -3.42 -28.25
C ASP A 192 17.64 -2.40 -27.20
N THR A 193 17.25 -1.22 -27.63
CA THR A 193 16.73 -0.13 -26.76
C THR A 193 15.38 0.34 -27.25
N VAL A 194 14.62 0.96 -26.34
CA VAL A 194 13.36 1.63 -26.70
C VAL A 194 13.66 2.82 -27.60
N ASP A 195 12.98 2.89 -28.72
CA ASP A 195 13.01 4.04 -29.61
C ASP A 195 11.78 4.92 -29.29
N TYR A 196 11.96 5.91 -28.43
CA TYR A 196 10.87 6.73 -27.93
C TYR A 196 10.21 7.64 -28.96
N GLU A 197 10.85 7.83 -30.13
CA GLU A 197 10.29 8.65 -31.21
C GLU A 197 9.45 7.83 -32.18
N GLU A 198 9.70 6.53 -32.25
CA GLU A 198 9.02 5.62 -33.18
C GLU A 198 7.89 4.77 -32.54
N VAL A 199 7.85 4.71 -31.21
CA VAL A 199 6.87 3.92 -30.42
C VAL A 199 5.50 4.58 -30.28
#